data_b9537ebc5f7565edc3b00f8d8a054ca5
#
_entry.id   b9537ebc5f7565edc3b00f8d8a054ca5
#
_cell.length_a   1.000
_cell.length_b   1.000
_cell.length_c   1.000
_cell.angle_alpha   90.00
_cell.angle_beta   90.00
_cell.angle_gamma   90.00
#
_symmetry.space_group_name_H-M   'P 1'
#
loop_
_entity.id
_entity.type
_entity.pdbx_description
1 polymer ?
#
loop_
_entity_poly.entity_id
_entity_poly.type
_entity_poly.pdbx_seq_one_letter_code
_entity_poly.pdbx_strand_id
1 'polypeptide(L)' 'TNGLSSDRGFTTPDVREADIKNFAMRRCAKKFVLCDSSKFNKISKATFAAGSDITVITDKITENIKGYNIKEAAQL' A
#
# COMPACT_ATOMS: atom_id res chain seq x y z
N THR A 1 -1.41 -5.74 0.15
CA THR A 1 -0.05 -5.53 0.68
C THR A 1 0.12 -6.21 2.02
N ASN A 2 1.35 -6.57 2.34
CA ASN A 2 1.70 -7.16 3.63
C ASN A 2 2.13 -6.11 4.65
N GLY A 3 2.38 -4.90 4.21
CA GLY A 3 2.68 -3.79 5.10
C GLY A 3 2.55 -2.46 4.40
N LEU A 4 2.27 -1.42 5.18
CA LEU A 4 2.27 -0.03 4.72
C LEU A 4 2.87 0.83 5.81
N SER A 5 3.93 1.57 5.47
CA SER A 5 4.56 2.50 6.40
C SER A 5 4.93 3.79 5.69
N SER A 6 5.08 4.88 6.45
CA SER A 6 5.49 6.15 5.87
C SER A 6 6.92 6.11 5.32
N ASP A 7 7.77 5.26 5.90
CA ASP A 7 9.18 5.17 5.49
C ASP A 7 9.41 4.29 4.27
N ARG A 8 8.71 3.15 4.21
CA ARG A 8 8.98 2.13 3.21
C ARG A 8 7.88 1.96 2.17
N GLY A 9 6.73 2.60 2.36
CA GLY A 9 5.59 2.43 1.46
C GLY A 9 4.93 1.07 1.60
N PHE A 10 4.47 0.51 0.49
CA PHE A 10 3.82 -0.80 0.44
C PHE A 10 4.87 -1.88 0.30
N THR A 11 4.85 -2.86 1.21
CA THR A 11 5.87 -3.90 1.24
C THR A 11 5.28 -5.29 1.18
N THR A 12 6.07 -6.24 0.68
CA THR A 12 5.74 -7.65 0.57
C THR A 12 6.97 -8.49 0.95
N PRO A 13 6.79 -9.72 1.46
CA PRO A 13 7.93 -10.55 1.86
C PRO A 13 8.77 -11.07 0.68
N ASP A 14 8.20 -11.19 -0.51
CA ASP A 14 8.86 -11.80 -1.65
C ASP A 14 9.34 -10.73 -2.62
N VAL A 15 10.66 -10.68 -2.86
CA VAL A 15 11.29 -9.70 -3.75
C VAL A 15 10.76 -9.85 -5.18
N ARG A 16 10.50 -11.08 -5.64
CA ARG A 16 9.99 -11.30 -7.00
C ARG A 16 8.57 -10.80 -7.15
N GLU A 17 7.73 -11.00 -6.13
CA GLU A 17 6.38 -10.43 -6.13
C GLU A 17 6.43 -8.91 -6.12
N ALA A 18 7.38 -8.32 -5.38
CA ALA A 18 7.56 -6.89 -5.35
C ALA A 18 7.92 -6.34 -6.73
N ASP A 19 8.77 -7.03 -7.47
CA ASP A 19 9.15 -6.63 -8.82
C ASP A 19 7.96 -6.67 -9.78
N ILE A 20 7.16 -7.73 -9.72
CA ILE A 20 5.98 -7.88 -10.57
C ILE A 20 4.94 -6.80 -10.24
N LYS A 21 4.69 -6.57 -8.96
CA LYS A 21 3.74 -5.55 -8.52
C LYS A 21 4.21 -4.14 -8.89
N ASN A 22 5.48 -3.86 -8.74
CA ASN A 22 6.06 -2.58 -9.13
C ASN A 22 5.88 -2.33 -10.63
N PHE A 23 6.17 -3.35 -11.44
CA PHE A 23 5.99 -3.28 -12.88
C PHE A 23 4.53 -2.95 -13.24
N ALA A 24 3.57 -3.62 -12.63
CA ALA A 24 2.15 -3.37 -12.87
C ALA A 24 1.74 -1.97 -12.40
N MET A 25 2.16 -1.57 -11.21
CA MET A 25 1.81 -0.27 -10.63
C MET A 25 2.30 0.89 -11.49
N ARG A 26 3.49 0.78 -12.04
CA ARG A 26 4.08 1.83 -12.86
C ARG A 26 3.33 2.06 -14.17
N ARG A 27 2.52 1.10 -14.60
CA ARG A 27 1.75 1.18 -15.84
C ARG A 27 0.29 1.54 -15.65
N CYS A 28 -0.16 1.63 -14.41
CA CYS A 28 -1.55 1.98 -14.12
C CYS A 28 -1.74 3.50 -14.11
N ALA A 29 -2.78 3.98 -14.79
CA ALA A 29 -3.15 5.40 -14.73
C ALA A 29 -3.74 5.76 -13.37
N LYS A 30 -4.56 4.85 -12.81
CA LYS A 30 -5.11 4.97 -11.47
C LYS A 30 -4.60 3.80 -10.63
N LYS A 31 -4.17 4.10 -9.41
CA LYS A 31 -3.52 3.11 -8.57
C LYS A 31 -4.28 2.94 -7.26
N PHE A 32 -4.64 1.71 -6.97
CA PHE A 32 -5.32 1.34 -5.72
C PHE A 32 -4.59 0.16 -5.11
N VAL A 33 -4.44 0.20 -3.79
CA VAL A 33 -3.85 -0.92 -3.04
C VAL A 33 -4.76 -1.27 -1.89
N LEU A 34 -5.11 -2.54 -1.78
CA LEU A 34 -5.87 -3.06 -0.66
C LEU A 34 -4.93 -3.27 0.52
N CYS A 35 -5.30 -2.75 1.67
CA CYS A 35 -4.50 -2.84 2.88
C CYS A 35 -5.39 -3.06 4.09
N ASP A 36 -5.34 -4.27 4.64
CA ASP A 36 -5.99 -4.56 5.91
C ASP A 36 -5.39 -3.65 7.00
N SER A 37 -6.22 -3.11 7.87
CA SER A 37 -5.77 -2.19 8.92
C SER A 37 -4.69 -2.78 9.82
N SER A 38 -4.63 -4.10 9.95
CA SER A 38 -3.57 -4.78 10.71
C SER A 38 -2.19 -4.62 10.09
N LYS A 39 -2.11 -4.15 8.83
CA LYS A 39 -0.85 -3.98 8.11
C LYS A 39 -0.29 -2.56 8.18
N PHE A 40 -1.01 -1.62 8.80
CA PHE A 40 -0.52 -0.26 8.99
C PHE A 40 0.71 -0.28 9.91
N ASN A 41 1.74 0.47 9.51
CA ASN A 41 3.03 0.55 10.21
C ASN A 41 3.78 -0.78 10.29
N LYS A 42 3.41 -1.74 9.44
CA LYS A 42 4.17 -2.97 9.27
C LYS A 42 5.11 -2.83 8.09
N ILE A 43 6.30 -3.37 8.23
CA ILE A 43 7.30 -3.35 7.18
C ILE A 43 7.67 -4.79 6.85
N SER A 44 7.53 -5.15 5.57
CA SER A 44 7.96 -6.45 5.09
C SER A 44 9.27 -6.30 4.29
N LYS A 45 9.69 -7.33 3.60
CA LYS A 45 11.05 -7.42 3.06
C LYS A 45 11.32 -6.42 1.93
N ALA A 46 10.40 -6.27 0.99
CA ALA A 46 10.63 -5.49 -0.22
C ALA A 46 9.50 -4.51 -0.49
N THR A 47 9.87 -3.27 -0.84
CA THR A 47 8.92 -2.24 -1.26
C THR A 47 8.54 -2.44 -2.72
N PHE A 48 7.25 -2.40 -3.04
CA PHE A 48 6.81 -2.48 -4.43
C PHE A 48 6.18 -1.18 -4.93
N ALA A 49 5.75 -0.29 -4.06
CA ALA A 49 5.16 0.99 -4.43
C ALA A 49 5.20 1.96 -3.27
N ALA A 50 5.15 3.24 -3.58
CA ALA A 50 5.07 4.31 -2.59
C ALA A 50 4.52 5.56 -3.26
N GLY A 51 3.91 6.44 -2.47
CA GLY A 51 3.51 7.75 -2.96
C GLY A 51 2.03 8.07 -2.76
N SER A 52 1.73 9.36 -2.79
CA SER A 52 0.40 9.89 -2.55
C SER A 52 -0.55 9.73 -3.74
N ASP A 53 -0.05 9.31 -4.90
CA ASP A 53 -0.86 9.03 -6.08
C ASP A 53 -1.59 7.68 -6.00
N ILE A 54 -1.32 6.91 -4.95
CA ILE A 54 -1.94 5.61 -4.73
C ILE A 54 -3.04 5.76 -3.69
N THR A 55 -4.25 5.30 -4.02
CA THR A 55 -5.35 5.26 -3.05
C THR A 55 -5.30 3.93 -2.31
N VAL A 56 -5.22 4.02 -0.99
CA VAL A 56 -5.23 2.85 -0.11
C VAL A 56 -6.67 2.57 0.28
N ILE A 57 -7.12 1.35 0.07
CA ILE A 57 -8.47 0.92 0.47
C ILE A 57 -8.33 -0.07 1.60
N THR A 58 -8.92 0.26 2.73
CA THR A 58 -8.82 -0.54 3.96
C THR A 58 -10.20 -0.87 4.52
N ASP A 59 -10.24 -1.84 5.42
CA ASP A 59 -11.44 -2.18 6.15
C ASP A 59 -11.81 -1.10 7.18
N LYS A 60 -10.81 -0.53 7.85
CA LYS A 60 -11.02 0.45 8.90
C LYS A 60 -9.79 1.36 9.00
N ILE A 61 -10.02 2.67 9.07
CA ILE A 61 -8.94 3.63 9.27
C ILE A 61 -8.66 3.71 10.77
N THR A 62 -7.61 3.01 11.21
CA THR A 62 -7.19 2.99 12.61
C THR A 62 -6.09 3.99 12.90
N GLU A 63 -5.36 4.44 11.89
CA GLU A 63 -4.30 5.44 12.01
C GLU A 63 -4.06 6.10 10.66
N ASN A 64 -3.43 7.26 10.68
CA ASN A 64 -2.96 7.92 9.48
C ASN A 64 -1.54 7.48 9.16
N ILE A 65 -1.30 7.19 7.90
CA ILE A 65 0.05 6.98 7.40
C ILE A 65 0.42 8.20 6.58
N LYS A 66 1.41 8.94 7.04
CA LYS A 66 1.82 10.20 6.41
C LYS A 66 2.20 9.99 4.94
N GLY A 67 1.62 10.80 4.06
CA GLY A 67 1.90 10.73 2.64
C GLY A 67 1.00 9.79 1.86
N TYR A 68 -0.03 9.23 2.48
CA TYR A 68 -0.92 8.27 1.84
C TYR A 68 -2.38 8.69 1.94
N ASN A 69 -3.12 8.46 0.85
CA ASN A 69 -4.55 8.72 0.78
C ASN A 69 -5.29 7.41 1.10
N ILE A 70 -5.91 7.36 2.27
CA ILE A 70 -6.53 6.13 2.79
C ILE A 70 -8.04 6.31 2.83
N LYS A 71 -8.76 5.32 2.28
CA LYS A 71 -10.23 5.29 2.29
C LYS A 71 -10.73 3.96 2.82
N GLU A 72 -11.82 4.00 3.57
CA GLU A 72 -12.50 2.78 4.00
C GLU A 72 -13.36 2.23 2.87
N ALA A 73 -13.39 0.91 2.74
CA ALA A 73 -14.16 0.23 1.70
C ALA A 73 -15.64 0.61 1.74
N ALA A 74 -16.19 0.80 2.93
CA ALA A 74 -17.59 1.16 3.12
C ALA A 74 -17.94 2.56 2.59
N GLN A 75 -16.94 3.38 2.29
CA GLN A 75 -17.14 4.76 1.79
C GLN A 75 -17.02 4.87 0.28
N LEU A 76 -16.79 3.77 -0.40
CA LEU A 76 -16.62 3.76 -1.85
C LEU A 76 -17.95 3.71 -2.61
#